data_ce9fe891d3246e6ce075d2c4774acb61
#
_entry.id   ce9fe891d3246e6ce075d2c4774acb61
#
_cell.length_a   1.000
_cell.length_b   1.000
_cell.length_c   1.000
_cell.angle_alpha   90.00
_cell.angle_beta   90.00
_cell.angle_gamma   90.00
#
_symmetry.space_group_name_H-M   'P 1'
#
loop_
_entity.id
_entity.type
_entity.pdbx_description
1 polymer ?
#
loop_
_entity_poly.entity_id
_entity_poly.type
_entity_poly.pdbx_seq_one_letter_code
_entity_poly.pdbx_strand_id
1 'polypeptide(L)'
;MFINRPFALNVDDARMILDLAARHDTPIMSGSSFEYAPEITQIKSNIEEIGPLSGYCAANSMSDYATHGVHGVFFAYACVGGGIRSAAYQTPDWRTPNGLVTIEYEGRDGGRPFYGCVQEISGVWAWMRAFGSRTFEQSVHAGTHFWPPMIIEMQKMFQTGQMPATHEELLEKTQLFLAAFKSHVECDGAPVALDEIGDWTAPLLNPDPYPDDFFNQ
;
A
#
# COMPACT_ATOMS: atom_id res chain seq x y z
N MET A 1 4.16 16.03 -10.24
CA MET A 1 3.48 16.37 -8.96
C MET A 1 3.73 15.25 -7.94
N PHE A 2 3.90 15.58 -6.66
CA PHE A 2 3.96 14.57 -5.58
C PHE A 2 2.73 14.73 -4.68
N ILE A 3 2.02 13.62 -4.44
CA ILE A 3 0.88 13.53 -3.52
C ILE A 3 1.26 12.55 -2.41
N ASN A 4 1.19 12.98 -1.16
CA ASN A 4 1.45 12.08 -0.05
C ASN A 4 0.31 11.04 0.09
N ARG A 5 0.59 9.90 0.74
CA ARG A 5 -0.42 8.85 1.00
C ARG A 5 -1.48 9.33 2.04
N PRO A 6 -2.71 8.82 1.95
CA PRO A 6 -3.26 8.09 0.81
C PRO A 6 -3.37 8.99 -0.43
N PHE A 7 -3.35 8.39 -1.61
CA PHE A 7 -3.43 9.13 -2.87
C PHE A 7 -4.78 9.86 -3.04
N ALA A 8 -5.86 9.19 -2.69
CA ALA A 8 -7.22 9.72 -2.63
C ALA A 8 -8.04 8.94 -1.59
N LEU A 9 -9.18 9.49 -1.18
CA LEU A 9 -10.08 8.88 -0.21
C LEU A 9 -11.27 8.16 -0.86
N ASN A 10 -11.41 8.24 -2.17
CA ASN A 10 -12.35 7.47 -2.98
C ASN A 10 -11.75 7.20 -4.36
N VAL A 11 -12.36 6.26 -5.09
CA VAL A 11 -11.88 5.81 -6.40
C VAL A 11 -12.08 6.88 -7.48
N ASP A 12 -13.16 7.63 -7.42
CA ASP A 12 -13.50 8.63 -8.44
C ASP A 12 -12.53 9.82 -8.39
N ASP A 13 -12.17 10.29 -7.20
CA ASP A 13 -11.14 11.33 -7.04
C ASP A 13 -9.77 10.80 -7.53
N ALA A 14 -9.41 9.55 -7.23
CA ALA A 14 -8.19 8.95 -7.74
C ALA A 14 -8.14 8.95 -9.27
N ARG A 15 -9.21 8.51 -9.91
CA ARG A 15 -9.33 8.52 -11.38
C ARG A 15 -9.27 9.93 -11.93
N MET A 16 -10.02 10.87 -11.34
CA MET A 16 -10.02 12.27 -11.76
C MET A 16 -8.63 12.91 -11.70
N ILE A 17 -7.87 12.65 -10.62
CA ILE A 17 -6.49 13.15 -10.48
C ILE A 17 -5.58 12.57 -11.56
N LEU A 18 -5.67 11.27 -11.83
CA LEU A 18 -4.88 10.59 -12.86
C LEU A 18 -5.25 11.07 -14.27
N ASP A 19 -6.53 11.26 -14.56
CA ASP A 19 -7.02 11.78 -15.84
C ASP A 19 -6.57 13.23 -16.06
N LEU A 20 -6.58 14.06 -15.03
CA LEU A 20 -6.04 15.42 -15.10
C LEU A 20 -4.53 15.41 -15.34
N ALA A 21 -3.78 14.55 -14.63
CA ALA A 21 -2.35 14.41 -14.82
C ALA A 21 -2.03 13.99 -16.27
N ALA A 22 -2.75 13.01 -16.81
CA ALA A 22 -2.59 12.56 -18.20
C ALA A 22 -2.92 13.67 -19.21
N ARG A 23 -4.05 14.37 -19.04
CA ARG A 23 -4.47 15.44 -19.95
C ARG A 23 -3.49 16.63 -19.99
N HIS A 24 -2.77 16.86 -18.91
CA HIS A 24 -1.82 17.97 -18.78
C HIS A 24 -0.36 17.52 -18.87
N ASP A 25 -0.10 16.27 -19.29
CA ASP A 25 1.23 15.69 -19.38
C ASP A 25 2.06 15.93 -18.10
N THR A 26 1.40 15.79 -16.95
CA THR A 26 1.98 16.07 -15.64
C THR A 26 2.41 14.77 -14.98
N PRO A 27 3.72 14.51 -14.81
CA PRO A 27 4.18 13.33 -14.10
C PRO A 27 3.74 13.37 -12.65
N ILE A 28 3.23 12.25 -12.15
CA ILE A 28 2.67 12.12 -10.82
C ILE A 28 3.33 10.97 -10.05
N MET A 29 3.57 11.19 -8.76
CA MET A 29 4.10 10.21 -7.83
C MET A 29 3.30 10.26 -6.54
N SER A 30 2.92 9.10 -6.04
CA SER A 30 2.33 8.94 -4.71
C SER A 30 2.74 7.60 -4.13
N GLY A 31 2.81 7.53 -2.82
CA GLY A 31 3.14 6.28 -2.14
C GLY A 31 3.71 6.46 -0.75
N SER A 32 4.16 5.36 -0.20
CA SER A 32 4.87 5.26 1.06
C SER A 32 6.37 5.28 0.84
N SER A 33 7.12 5.96 1.70
CA SER A 33 8.59 5.88 1.70
C SER A 33 9.11 4.45 1.87
N PHE A 34 8.34 3.56 2.50
CA PHE A 34 8.70 2.14 2.62
C PHE A 34 8.81 1.42 1.28
N GLU A 35 8.08 1.86 0.25
CA GLU A 35 8.17 1.29 -1.11
C GLU A 35 9.55 1.50 -1.76
N TYR A 36 10.33 2.44 -1.21
CA TYR A 36 11.67 2.80 -1.69
C TYR A 36 12.78 2.28 -0.78
N ALA A 37 12.48 1.46 0.22
CA ALA A 37 13.49 0.84 1.05
C ALA A 37 14.43 -0.03 0.19
N PRO A 38 15.76 0.04 0.39
CA PRO A 38 16.72 -0.75 -0.40
C PRO A 38 16.44 -2.25 -0.36
N GLU A 39 15.88 -2.74 0.75
CA GLU A 39 15.51 -4.14 0.94
C GLU A 39 14.40 -4.62 -0.02
N ILE A 40 13.58 -3.71 -0.56
CA ILE A 40 12.53 -4.06 -1.55
C ILE A 40 13.14 -4.70 -2.79
N THR A 41 14.27 -4.20 -3.26
CA THR A 41 14.97 -4.79 -4.43
C THR A 41 15.39 -6.23 -4.13
N GLN A 42 15.90 -6.49 -2.93
CA GLN A 42 16.28 -7.85 -2.52
C GLN A 42 15.05 -8.75 -2.34
N ILE A 43 13.96 -8.23 -1.77
CA ILE A 43 12.70 -8.98 -1.63
C ILE A 43 12.14 -9.37 -3.01
N LYS A 44 12.12 -8.45 -3.98
CA LYS A 44 11.68 -8.75 -5.36
C LYS A 44 12.53 -9.85 -6.00
N SER A 45 13.85 -9.74 -5.91
CA SER A 45 14.77 -10.77 -6.43
C SER A 45 14.53 -12.13 -5.78
N ASN A 46 14.33 -12.16 -4.46
CA ASN A 46 14.02 -13.40 -3.75
C ASN A 46 12.66 -13.99 -4.17
N ILE A 47 11.65 -13.12 -4.41
CA ILE A 47 10.34 -13.57 -4.91
C ILE A 47 10.48 -14.24 -6.28
N GLU A 48 11.27 -13.65 -7.19
CA GLU A 48 11.54 -14.24 -8.51
C GLU A 48 12.24 -15.60 -8.38
N GLU A 49 13.21 -15.74 -7.47
CA GLU A 49 13.96 -16.97 -7.25
C GLU A 49 13.14 -18.12 -6.65
N ILE A 50 12.14 -17.82 -5.80
CA ILE A 50 11.28 -18.88 -5.22
C ILE A 50 10.21 -19.38 -6.18
N GLY A 51 10.10 -18.75 -7.36
CA GLY A 51 9.12 -19.09 -8.39
C GLY A 51 7.71 -18.62 -8.05
N PRO A 52 6.67 -19.16 -8.70
CA PRO A 52 5.31 -18.70 -8.50
C PRO A 52 4.91 -18.68 -7.02
N LEU A 53 4.40 -17.53 -6.56
CA LEU A 53 3.94 -17.37 -5.17
C LEU A 53 2.73 -18.26 -4.91
N SER A 54 2.74 -18.92 -3.74
CA SER A 54 1.59 -19.58 -3.14
C SER A 54 0.99 -18.78 -1.97
N GLY A 55 1.67 -17.73 -1.53
CA GLY A 55 1.22 -16.81 -0.50
C GLY A 55 2.34 -16.01 0.14
N TYR A 56 1.97 -15.05 0.99
CA TYR A 56 2.92 -14.34 1.85
C TYR A 56 2.27 -13.86 3.14
N CYS A 57 3.10 -13.64 4.16
CA CYS A 57 2.74 -12.91 5.36
C CYS A 57 3.67 -11.70 5.49
N ALA A 58 3.10 -10.54 5.75
CA ALA A 58 3.82 -9.31 6.04
C ALA A 58 3.34 -8.71 7.36
N ALA A 59 4.17 -7.90 7.96
CA ALA A 59 3.81 -7.11 9.12
C ALA A 59 4.38 -5.70 9.00
N ASN A 60 3.71 -4.75 9.61
CA ASN A 60 4.16 -3.36 9.67
C ASN A 60 3.69 -2.71 10.97
N SER A 61 4.47 -1.75 11.47
CA SER A 61 4.13 -0.99 12.68
C SER A 61 3.16 0.13 12.35
N MET A 62 2.06 0.20 13.10
CA MET A 62 0.96 1.11 12.82
C MET A 62 0.50 1.85 14.06
N SER A 63 -0.08 3.05 13.86
CA SER A 63 -0.90 3.71 14.87
C SER A 63 -2.39 3.60 14.55
N ASP A 64 -2.74 3.65 13.28
CA ASP A 64 -4.10 3.54 12.74
C ASP A 64 -4.03 3.13 11.27
N TYR A 65 -5.13 2.59 10.74
CA TYR A 65 -5.15 2.12 9.35
C TYR A 65 -5.07 3.27 8.33
N ALA A 66 -5.78 4.36 8.55
CA ALA A 66 -5.93 5.41 7.55
C ALA A 66 -4.63 6.17 7.27
N THR A 67 -3.80 6.43 8.30
CA THR A 67 -2.55 7.19 8.14
C THR A 67 -1.30 6.31 8.12
N HIS A 68 -1.33 5.15 8.79
CA HIS A 68 -0.17 4.27 8.93
C HIS A 68 -0.39 2.87 8.32
N GLY A 69 -1.60 2.29 8.37
CA GLY A 69 -1.91 1.00 7.75
C GLY A 69 -1.65 0.98 6.25
N VAL A 70 -1.83 2.12 5.60
CA VAL A 70 -1.46 2.34 4.21
C VAL A 70 0.01 2.01 3.91
N HIS A 71 0.94 2.18 4.86
CA HIS A 71 2.34 1.81 4.69
C HIS A 71 2.51 0.30 4.54
N GLY A 72 1.80 -0.51 5.33
CA GLY A 72 1.87 -1.96 5.28
C GLY A 72 1.34 -2.52 3.98
N VAL A 73 0.18 -2.07 3.53
CA VAL A 73 -0.39 -2.54 2.26
C VAL A 73 0.42 -2.07 1.06
N PHE A 74 0.98 -0.86 1.09
CA PHE A 74 1.85 -0.35 0.02
C PHE A 74 3.21 -1.04 0.01
N PHE A 75 3.76 -1.40 1.18
CA PHE A 75 4.94 -2.25 1.27
C PHE A 75 4.71 -3.62 0.61
N ALA A 76 3.60 -4.28 0.94
CA ALA A 76 3.24 -5.56 0.33
C ALA A 76 3.06 -5.42 -1.20
N TYR A 77 2.36 -4.38 -1.65
CA TYR A 77 2.22 -4.08 -3.08
C TYR A 77 3.58 -3.85 -3.76
N ALA A 78 4.46 -3.06 -3.15
CA ALA A 78 5.80 -2.81 -3.69
C ALA A 78 6.63 -4.10 -3.84
N CYS A 79 6.50 -5.03 -2.91
CA CYS A 79 7.23 -6.31 -2.94
C CYS A 79 6.64 -7.29 -3.97
N VAL A 80 5.32 -7.43 -3.96
CA VAL A 80 4.60 -8.47 -4.71
C VAL A 80 4.07 -7.95 -6.04
N GLY A 81 3.65 -6.69 -6.11
CA GLY A 81 3.04 -6.04 -7.29
C GLY A 81 1.53 -6.21 -7.34
N GLY A 82 0.92 -5.81 -8.46
CA GLY A 82 -0.52 -5.81 -8.70
C GLY A 82 -1.13 -7.17 -9.04
N GLY A 83 -2.32 -7.16 -9.62
CA GLY A 83 -3.17 -8.33 -9.88
C GLY A 83 -4.04 -8.69 -8.70
N ILE A 84 -4.48 -7.67 -7.96
CA ILE A 84 -5.31 -7.83 -6.77
C ILE A 84 -6.78 -7.93 -7.17
N ARG A 85 -7.46 -8.92 -6.61
CA ARG A 85 -8.87 -9.18 -6.83
C ARG A 85 -9.74 -8.55 -5.75
N SER A 86 -9.39 -8.81 -4.48
CA SER A 86 -10.13 -8.33 -3.34
C SER A 86 -9.22 -8.11 -2.13
N ALA A 87 -9.72 -7.34 -1.16
CA ALA A 87 -9.07 -7.18 0.13
C ALA A 87 -10.11 -7.19 1.25
N ALA A 88 -9.69 -7.68 2.41
CA ALA A 88 -10.46 -7.64 3.65
C ALA A 88 -9.61 -7.11 4.79
N TYR A 89 -10.23 -6.40 5.74
CA TYR A 89 -9.56 -5.87 6.92
C TYR A 89 -10.35 -6.20 8.17
N GLN A 90 -9.73 -6.96 9.04
CA GLN A 90 -10.30 -7.42 10.30
C GLN A 90 -9.55 -6.77 11.45
N THR A 91 -10.23 -5.99 12.24
CA THR A 91 -9.70 -5.32 13.44
C THR A 91 -10.84 -5.04 14.41
N PRO A 92 -10.59 -5.03 15.73
CA PRO A 92 -11.55 -4.50 16.69
C PRO A 92 -11.78 -3.00 16.55
N ASP A 93 -10.73 -2.25 16.17
CA ASP A 93 -10.78 -0.80 15.96
C ASP A 93 -9.62 -0.37 15.04
N TRP A 94 -9.95 0.14 13.87
CA TRP A 94 -8.97 0.60 12.87
C TRP A 94 -8.08 1.78 13.33
N ARG A 95 -8.41 2.39 14.47
CA ARG A 95 -7.61 3.44 15.09
C ARG A 95 -6.47 2.89 15.97
N THR A 96 -6.37 1.58 16.09
CA THR A 96 -5.36 0.90 16.90
C THR A 96 -4.58 -0.13 16.06
N PRO A 97 -3.27 -0.34 16.33
CA PRO A 97 -2.42 -1.20 15.51
C PRO A 97 -2.58 -2.68 15.90
N ASN A 98 -3.69 -3.32 15.56
CA ASN A 98 -3.95 -4.72 15.87
C ASN A 98 -4.82 -5.41 14.83
N GLY A 99 -4.82 -4.91 13.60
CA GLY A 99 -5.61 -5.43 12.51
C GLY A 99 -4.87 -6.42 11.62
N LEU A 100 -5.63 -7.12 10.79
CA LEU A 100 -5.16 -8.03 9.76
C LEU A 100 -5.82 -7.69 8.43
N VAL A 101 -5.02 -7.26 7.46
CA VAL A 101 -5.44 -7.14 6.06
C VAL A 101 -5.15 -8.46 5.36
N THR A 102 -6.14 -9.05 4.70
CA THR A 102 -5.96 -10.15 3.76
C THR A 102 -6.17 -9.65 2.34
N ILE A 103 -5.33 -10.10 1.42
CA ILE A 103 -5.31 -9.64 0.02
C ILE A 103 -5.39 -10.89 -0.86
N GLU A 104 -6.41 -10.96 -1.71
CA GLU A 104 -6.55 -12.00 -2.71
C GLU A 104 -5.95 -11.53 -4.03
N TYR A 105 -5.09 -12.34 -4.60
CA TYR A 105 -4.48 -12.11 -5.91
C TYR A 105 -5.05 -13.06 -6.95
N GLU A 106 -5.23 -12.54 -8.16
CA GLU A 106 -5.37 -13.39 -9.34
C GLU A 106 -4.10 -14.19 -9.58
N GLY A 107 -4.22 -15.37 -10.15
CA GLY A 107 -3.03 -16.13 -10.53
C GLY A 107 -2.24 -15.41 -11.62
N ARG A 108 -0.93 -15.29 -11.44
CA ARG A 108 -0.02 -14.70 -12.43
C ARG A 108 0.52 -15.77 -13.36
N ASP A 109 0.74 -15.40 -14.64
CA ASP A 109 1.38 -16.24 -15.64
C ASP A 109 0.77 -17.66 -15.76
N GLY A 110 -0.56 -17.74 -15.60
CA GLY A 110 -1.27 -19.03 -15.60
C GLY A 110 -1.19 -19.79 -14.27
N GLY A 111 -0.64 -19.15 -13.23
CA GLY A 111 -0.61 -19.67 -11.87
C GLY A 111 -1.98 -19.68 -11.20
N ARG A 112 -2.04 -20.26 -10.01
CA ARG A 112 -3.26 -20.29 -9.20
C ARG A 112 -3.43 -18.99 -8.42
N PRO A 113 -4.67 -18.57 -8.14
CA PRO A 113 -4.93 -17.51 -7.16
C PRO A 113 -4.24 -17.82 -5.82
N PHE A 114 -3.76 -16.78 -5.15
CA PHE A 114 -3.11 -16.91 -3.85
C PHE A 114 -3.51 -15.77 -2.92
N TYR A 115 -3.23 -15.94 -1.64
CA TYR A 115 -3.50 -14.94 -0.61
C TYR A 115 -2.22 -14.40 -0.01
N GLY A 116 -2.21 -13.10 0.25
CA GLY A 116 -1.27 -12.44 1.13
C GLY A 116 -1.97 -11.91 2.37
N CYS A 117 -1.21 -11.69 3.42
CA CYS A 117 -1.69 -10.96 4.59
C CYS A 117 -0.68 -9.91 5.06
N VAL A 118 -1.22 -8.82 5.61
CA VAL A 118 -0.46 -7.76 6.28
C VAL A 118 -1.02 -7.61 7.68
N GLN A 119 -0.22 -7.93 8.68
CA GLN A 119 -0.59 -7.78 10.07
C GLN A 119 -0.05 -6.45 10.63
N GLU A 120 -0.92 -5.71 11.28
CA GLU A 120 -0.55 -4.53 12.04
C GLU A 120 -0.01 -4.95 13.41
N ILE A 121 1.27 -4.71 13.65
CA ILE A 121 1.94 -5.10 14.90
C ILE A 121 2.74 -3.91 15.41
N SER A 122 2.41 -3.45 16.61
CA SER A 122 3.17 -2.38 17.27
C SER A 122 4.64 -2.78 17.46
N GLY A 123 5.57 -1.88 17.11
CA GLY A 123 7.01 -2.09 17.28
C GLY A 123 7.70 -2.85 16.12
N VAL A 124 6.98 -3.27 15.09
CA VAL A 124 7.55 -3.87 13.87
C VAL A 124 7.55 -2.85 12.75
N TRP A 125 8.69 -2.54 12.16
CA TRP A 125 8.76 -1.56 11.07
C TRP A 125 8.20 -2.10 9.77
N ALA A 126 8.82 -3.10 9.18
CA ALA A 126 8.25 -3.89 8.10
C ALA A 126 8.98 -5.23 8.01
N TRP A 127 8.24 -6.25 7.68
CA TRP A 127 8.74 -7.61 7.55
C TRP A 127 7.87 -8.37 6.55
N MET A 128 8.48 -9.29 5.79
CA MET A 128 7.77 -10.18 4.90
C MET A 128 8.37 -11.57 4.92
N ARG A 129 7.51 -12.58 4.92
CA ARG A 129 7.82 -13.95 4.58
C ARG A 129 6.98 -14.40 3.40
N ALA A 130 7.62 -14.85 2.35
CA ALA A 130 6.95 -15.29 1.13
C ALA A 130 7.18 -16.79 0.89
N PHE A 131 6.23 -17.41 0.22
CA PHE A 131 6.12 -18.85 0.00
C PHE A 131 5.94 -19.12 -1.49
N GLY A 132 6.81 -19.94 -2.06
CA GLY A 132 6.78 -20.46 -3.41
C GLY A 132 7.29 -21.89 -3.43
N SER A 133 8.20 -22.24 -4.32
CA SER A 133 8.91 -23.54 -4.31
C SER A 133 9.77 -23.74 -3.05
N ARG A 134 10.19 -22.64 -2.44
CA ARG A 134 10.86 -22.53 -1.13
C ARG A 134 10.34 -21.27 -0.43
N THR A 135 10.84 -20.95 0.73
CA THR A 135 10.46 -19.74 1.48
C THR A 135 11.66 -18.82 1.67
N PHE A 136 11.39 -17.54 1.77
CA PHE A 136 12.36 -16.58 2.29
C PHE A 136 11.70 -15.65 3.32
N GLU A 137 12.53 -14.97 4.10
CA GLU A 137 12.11 -13.99 5.08
C GLU A 137 13.06 -12.79 5.05
N GLN A 138 12.50 -11.59 5.07
CA GLN A 138 13.26 -10.36 5.03
C GLN A 138 12.60 -9.30 5.90
N SER A 139 13.37 -8.65 6.75
CA SER A 139 12.97 -7.45 7.48
C SER A 139 13.52 -6.20 6.80
N VAL A 140 12.73 -5.13 6.83
CA VAL A 140 13.21 -3.77 6.55
C VAL A 140 13.70 -3.18 7.86
N HIS A 141 14.93 -2.67 7.88
CA HIS A 141 15.51 -2.13 9.09
C HIS A 141 14.82 -0.84 9.54
N ALA A 142 14.69 -0.65 10.84
CA ALA A 142 14.21 0.59 11.42
C ALA A 142 15.17 1.75 11.09
N GLY A 143 14.63 2.88 10.72
CA GLY A 143 15.42 4.08 10.45
C GLY A 143 14.86 4.94 9.33
N THR A 144 15.66 5.91 8.91
CA THR A 144 15.26 6.87 7.87
C THR A 144 15.88 6.56 6.50
N HIS A 145 16.52 5.40 6.34
CA HIS A 145 17.26 5.03 5.13
C HIS A 145 16.38 4.86 3.87
N PHE A 146 15.06 4.73 4.03
CA PHE A 146 14.10 4.68 2.92
C PHE A 146 13.68 6.08 2.40
N TRP A 147 13.91 7.15 3.14
CA TRP A 147 13.59 8.50 2.70
C TRP A 147 14.50 9.00 1.56
N PRO A 148 15.85 8.87 1.63
CA PRO A 148 16.71 9.31 0.55
C PRO A 148 16.38 8.65 -0.80
N PRO A 149 16.15 7.34 -0.93
CA PRO A 149 15.74 6.73 -2.19
C PRO A 149 14.43 7.30 -2.73
N MET A 150 13.42 7.52 -1.88
CA MET A 150 12.16 8.13 -2.32
C MET A 150 12.37 9.55 -2.85
N ILE A 151 13.20 10.37 -2.17
CA ILE A 151 13.51 11.73 -2.61
C ILE A 151 14.28 11.73 -3.94
N ILE A 152 15.20 10.78 -4.13
CA ILE A 152 15.93 10.60 -5.39
C ILE A 152 14.97 10.28 -6.54
N GLU A 153 14.03 9.34 -6.34
CA GLU A 153 13.04 9.01 -7.38
C GLU A 153 12.11 10.19 -7.67
N MET A 154 11.70 10.92 -6.64
CA MET A 154 10.92 12.16 -6.82
C MET A 154 11.70 13.22 -7.63
N GLN A 155 12.98 13.43 -7.30
CA GLN A 155 13.86 14.34 -8.05
C GLN A 155 14.02 13.89 -9.51
N LYS A 156 14.25 12.60 -9.75
CA LYS A 156 14.34 12.02 -11.07
C LYS A 156 13.05 12.25 -11.88
N MET A 157 11.88 12.02 -11.27
CA MET A 157 10.60 12.32 -11.92
C MET A 157 10.48 13.79 -12.31
N PHE A 158 10.85 14.73 -11.44
CA PHE A 158 10.79 16.16 -11.77
C PHE A 158 11.79 16.58 -12.87
N GLN A 159 12.93 15.90 -12.98
CA GLN A 159 13.94 16.19 -13.99
C GLN A 159 13.63 15.57 -15.35
N THR A 160 13.04 14.38 -15.37
CA THR A 160 12.91 13.57 -16.60
C THR A 160 11.47 13.43 -17.09
N GLY A 161 10.48 13.74 -16.26
CA GLY A 161 9.08 13.44 -16.54
C GLY A 161 8.72 11.94 -16.38
N GLN A 162 9.67 11.07 -16.04
CA GLN A 162 9.42 9.64 -15.86
C GLN A 162 8.84 9.37 -14.48
N MET A 163 7.66 8.76 -14.45
CA MET A 163 7.00 8.36 -13.21
C MET A 163 7.60 7.05 -12.68
N PRO A 164 7.76 6.91 -11.35
CA PRO A 164 8.23 5.65 -10.75
C PRO A 164 7.18 4.52 -10.73
N ALA A 165 5.92 4.86 -10.94
CA ALA A 165 4.80 3.93 -11.04
C ALA A 165 3.84 4.37 -12.15
N THR A 166 3.15 3.44 -12.78
CA THR A 166 2.12 3.76 -13.80
C THR A 166 0.85 4.31 -13.13
N HIS A 167 -0.05 4.89 -13.93
CA HIS A 167 -1.37 5.33 -13.46
C HIS A 167 -2.21 4.15 -12.95
N GLU A 168 -2.11 3.00 -13.63
CA GLU A 168 -2.79 1.77 -13.24
C GLU A 168 -2.30 1.26 -11.88
N GLU A 169 -0.98 1.26 -11.64
CA GLU A 169 -0.41 0.88 -10.35
C GLU A 169 -0.81 1.83 -9.23
N LEU A 170 -0.85 3.14 -9.48
CA LEU A 170 -1.31 4.13 -8.50
C LEU A 170 -2.79 3.94 -8.16
N LEU A 171 -3.62 3.66 -9.17
CA LEU A 171 -5.04 3.39 -8.99
C LEU A 171 -5.25 2.10 -8.20
N GLU A 172 -4.61 1.00 -8.61
CA GLU A 172 -4.75 -0.30 -7.95
C GLU A 172 -4.29 -0.27 -6.48
N LYS A 173 -3.18 0.40 -6.17
CA LYS A 173 -2.75 0.62 -4.77
C LYS A 173 -3.80 1.38 -3.95
N THR A 174 -4.40 2.41 -4.57
CA THR A 174 -5.46 3.18 -3.91
C THR A 174 -6.70 2.33 -3.69
N GLN A 175 -7.10 1.55 -4.68
CA GLN A 175 -8.22 0.62 -4.56
C GLN A 175 -7.96 -0.47 -3.50
N LEU A 176 -6.75 -1.03 -3.43
CA LEU A 176 -6.37 -1.96 -2.37
C LEU A 176 -6.58 -1.37 -0.98
N PHE A 177 -6.08 -0.15 -0.76
CA PHE A 177 -6.25 0.55 0.52
C PHE A 177 -7.72 0.79 0.85
N LEU A 178 -8.50 1.27 -0.12
CA LEU A 178 -9.92 1.58 0.05
C LEU A 178 -10.78 0.33 0.23
N ALA A 179 -10.52 -0.74 -0.53
CA ALA A 179 -11.26 -2.01 -0.42
C ALA A 179 -11.09 -2.62 0.98
N ALA A 180 -9.87 -2.68 1.49
CA ALA A 180 -9.62 -3.17 2.84
C ALA A 180 -10.30 -2.29 3.89
N PHE A 181 -10.24 -0.96 3.75
CA PHE A 181 -10.87 -0.05 4.70
C PHE A 181 -12.40 -0.15 4.69
N LYS A 182 -13.02 -0.19 3.49
CA LYS A 182 -14.47 -0.42 3.32
C LYS A 182 -14.90 -1.76 3.91
N SER A 183 -14.09 -2.81 3.72
CA SER A 183 -14.33 -4.13 4.31
C SER A 183 -14.61 -4.05 5.81
N HIS A 184 -13.78 -3.32 6.55
CA HIS A 184 -13.97 -3.15 7.99
C HIS A 184 -15.15 -2.23 8.32
N VAL A 185 -15.26 -1.07 7.64
CA VAL A 185 -16.22 -0.01 8.03
C VAL A 185 -17.66 -0.37 7.68
N GLU A 186 -17.88 -1.03 6.52
CA GLU A 186 -19.23 -1.30 6.00
C GLU A 186 -19.57 -2.77 5.81
N CYS A 187 -18.56 -3.66 5.73
CA CYS A 187 -18.78 -5.05 5.36
C CYS A 187 -18.44 -6.05 6.47
N ASP A 188 -18.30 -5.58 7.71
CA ASP A 188 -18.00 -6.43 8.89
C ASP A 188 -16.77 -7.34 8.68
N GLY A 189 -15.75 -6.83 7.99
CA GLY A 189 -14.52 -7.55 7.67
C GLY A 189 -14.63 -8.54 6.50
N ALA A 190 -15.76 -8.58 5.78
CA ALA A 190 -15.91 -9.39 4.58
C ALA A 190 -15.04 -8.83 3.43
N PRO A 191 -14.50 -9.68 2.53
CA PRO A 191 -13.74 -9.21 1.39
C PRO A 191 -14.54 -8.27 0.48
N VAL A 192 -13.88 -7.21 0.01
CA VAL A 192 -14.40 -6.27 -0.98
C VAL A 192 -13.55 -6.37 -2.24
N ALA A 193 -14.18 -6.66 -3.38
CA ALA A 193 -13.48 -6.66 -4.67
C ALA A 193 -13.10 -5.22 -5.08
N LEU A 194 -11.99 -5.06 -5.80
CA LEU A 194 -11.50 -3.72 -6.15
C LEU A 194 -12.47 -2.94 -7.06
N ASP A 195 -13.28 -3.63 -7.83
CA ASP A 195 -14.34 -3.06 -8.69
C ASP A 195 -15.68 -2.84 -7.95
N GLU A 196 -15.82 -3.38 -6.73
CA GLU A 196 -17.03 -3.23 -5.89
C GLU A 196 -16.91 -2.12 -4.81
N ILE A 197 -15.84 -1.34 -4.82
CA ILE A 197 -15.68 -0.20 -3.90
C ILE A 197 -16.79 0.82 -4.13
N GLY A 198 -17.18 1.05 -5.39
CA GLY A 198 -18.22 2.00 -5.77
C GLY A 198 -17.83 3.45 -5.45
N ASP A 199 -18.81 4.24 -5.06
CA ASP A 199 -18.70 5.65 -4.67
C ASP A 199 -18.32 5.86 -3.19
N TRP A 200 -17.91 4.78 -2.51
CA TRP A 200 -17.54 4.85 -1.09
C TRP A 200 -16.33 5.76 -0.86
N THR A 201 -16.44 6.60 0.17
CA THR A 201 -15.38 7.51 0.60
C THR A 201 -14.89 7.11 1.98
N ALA A 202 -13.59 6.96 2.10
CA ALA A 202 -12.94 6.61 3.38
C ALA A 202 -13.15 7.72 4.42
N PRO A 203 -13.47 7.37 5.68
CA PRO A 203 -13.62 8.36 6.72
C PRO A 203 -12.27 9.03 7.03
N LEU A 204 -12.29 10.35 7.21
CA LEU A 204 -11.13 11.07 7.75
C LEU A 204 -10.99 10.79 9.24
N LEU A 205 -9.77 10.56 9.68
CA LEU A 205 -9.44 10.32 11.09
C LEU A 205 -9.81 11.47 12.00
N ASN A 206 -9.52 12.67 11.57
CA ASN A 206 -9.87 13.94 12.23
C ASN A 206 -9.68 15.05 11.21
N PRO A 207 -10.65 15.92 10.99
CA PRO A 207 -10.45 17.08 10.13
C PRO A 207 -9.37 18.03 10.67
N ASP A 208 -9.00 17.89 11.93
CA ASP A 208 -7.95 18.67 12.57
C ASP A 208 -7.03 17.74 13.40
N PRO A 209 -6.05 17.04 12.72
CA PRO A 209 -5.16 16.10 13.41
C PRO A 209 -4.17 16.76 14.37
N TYR A 210 -4.05 18.09 14.32
CA TYR A 210 -3.18 18.86 15.19
C TYR A 210 -4.03 19.81 16.05
N PRO A 211 -3.99 19.69 17.38
CA PRO A 211 -4.58 20.72 18.23
C PRO A 211 -3.98 22.10 17.89
N ASP A 212 -4.77 23.16 18.01
CA ASP A 212 -4.38 24.53 17.67
C ASP A 212 -3.05 25.00 18.30
N ASP A 213 -2.63 24.33 19.38
CA ASP A 213 -1.40 24.61 20.13
C ASP A 213 -0.20 23.73 19.72
N PHE A 214 -0.39 22.74 18.82
CA PHE A 214 0.69 21.80 18.45
C PHE A 214 1.92 22.48 17.85
N PHE A 215 1.72 23.55 17.07
CA PHE A 215 2.82 24.30 16.46
C PHE A 215 3.38 25.42 17.34
N ASN A 216 2.82 25.62 18.54
CA ASN A 216 3.21 26.67 19.47
C ASN A 216 3.99 26.15 20.69
N GLN A 217 4.43 24.88 20.68
CA GLN A 217 5.24 24.27 21.73
C GLN A 217 6.74 24.32 21.43
#